data_67fa351a5173706598a6cc446475aa02
#
_entry.id   67fa351a5173706598a6cc446475aa02
#
_cell.length_a   1.000
_cell.length_b   1.000
_cell.length_c   1.000
_cell.angle_alpha   90.00
_cell.angle_beta   90.00
_cell.angle_gamma   90.00
#
_symmetry.space_group_name_H-M   'P 1'
#
loop_
_entity.id
_entity.type
_entity.pdbx_description
1 polymer ?
#
loop_
_entity_poly.entity_id
_entity_poly.type
_entity_poly.pdbx_seq_one_letter_code
_entity_poly.pdbx_strand_id
1 'polypeptide(L)'
;MRSYPPVLILAGLLFFPWPATASSLEYTISGVDRSLRDNVAGWLGAPPETPEERLNFIVSARERVNSSLQALGYYRAEVGLDVDRSQSPWLMRVNVAPNQPVLLRQVRIEILGPAGEEEAFKTLVSDTVLRAGEVLNHQTYDKFKARLQNLAQRQGYFDGSIAASRVQVDADGGTADVLLEYDSGTRYRFGPLDYDAAQLDLDQLEILQPFRAGDPYDVASLQKFQSALQQTGYFSSVVLRPRLTERADLEVPLSLDLFPAPRHNIDLGIGFSTDTEERMSVTWRTPKINRFGHRQETRFQYSPINPSGRFTYSIPLTHPLNDTLQLSLRVEENEFGDIDSRQQEVAARREIKDANWFYGYSLRGLNESWDVGDFRADNDYVLPGFSLSHKSRRGPLVNPISGFSQLYTIEGASKDVGSDVNLLRIAANYVLVMPLAERQRLVVRSELGAVMISDKDRDQLAPSLNFFAGGAQNIRGYSFQSLGNEQAVEQDDGTVRIFVTGGTRLLTASLEYQYIVNQKWRAAVFVDAGDAFDEGELDFNYGAGFGVHYLTPVGAIKVEIANPVGDENPDWRFHFNIGAEF
;
A
#
# COMPACT_ATOMS: atom_id res chain seq x y z
N MET A 1 15.75 -57.70 13.99
CA MET A 1 15.75 -57.70 15.48
C MET A 1 14.87 -56.58 15.94
N ARG A 2 13.77 -56.91 16.60
CA ARG A 2 12.78 -56.17 17.37
C ARG A 2 12.47 -54.71 16.94
N SER A 3 11.38 -54.61 16.21
CA SER A 3 10.54 -53.45 15.95
C SER A 3 9.77 -53.02 17.20
N TYR A 4 9.74 -51.70 17.52
CA TYR A 4 8.78 -51.12 18.43
C TYR A 4 7.85 -50.18 17.62
N PRO A 5 6.51 -50.26 17.82
CA PRO A 5 5.58 -49.34 17.18
C PRO A 5 5.49 -48.01 17.93
N PRO A 6 5.18 -46.88 17.28
CA PRO A 6 4.95 -45.61 17.96
C PRO A 6 3.57 -45.60 18.63
N VAL A 7 3.55 -45.34 19.92
CA VAL A 7 2.36 -45.08 20.71
C VAL A 7 1.87 -43.66 20.39
N LEU A 8 0.72 -43.57 19.72
CA LEU A 8 -0.04 -42.33 19.57
C LEU A 8 -0.72 -42.02 20.90
N ILE A 9 -0.23 -41.03 21.64
CA ILE A 9 -0.93 -40.45 22.78
C ILE A 9 -1.93 -39.45 22.26
N LEU A 10 -3.19 -39.85 22.19
CA LEU A 10 -4.34 -38.97 21.94
C LEU A 10 -4.64 -38.23 23.26
N ALA A 11 -4.11 -37.00 23.41
CA ALA A 11 -4.48 -36.12 24.50
C ALA A 11 -5.89 -35.57 24.24
N GLY A 12 -6.91 -36.22 24.79
CA GLY A 12 -8.26 -35.68 24.83
C GLY A 12 -8.30 -34.44 25.74
N LEU A 13 -8.39 -33.26 25.14
CA LEU A 13 -8.77 -32.03 25.85
C LEU A 13 -10.24 -32.16 26.25
N LEU A 14 -10.48 -32.60 27.49
CA LEU A 14 -11.77 -32.44 28.16
C LEU A 14 -11.99 -30.92 28.36
N PHE A 15 -12.74 -30.30 27.46
CA PHE A 15 -13.41 -29.04 27.73
C PHE A 15 -14.42 -29.27 28.85
N PHE A 16 -14.05 -29.00 30.10
CA PHE A 16 -15.02 -28.75 31.14
C PHE A 16 -15.68 -27.41 30.80
N PRO A 17 -16.98 -27.38 30.51
CA PRO A 17 -17.68 -26.08 30.48
C PRO A 17 -17.60 -25.51 31.89
N TRP A 18 -16.91 -24.37 32.03
CA TRP A 18 -17.01 -23.58 33.26
C TRP A 18 -18.51 -23.28 33.46
N PRO A 19 -19.06 -23.53 34.65
CA PRO A 19 -20.44 -23.16 34.88
C PRO A 19 -20.54 -21.63 34.65
N ALA A 20 -21.31 -21.24 33.66
CA ALA A 20 -21.70 -19.85 33.51
C ALA A 20 -22.41 -19.49 34.82
N THR A 21 -21.82 -18.60 35.62
CA THR A 21 -22.44 -18.07 36.83
C THR A 21 -23.74 -17.41 36.38
N ALA A 22 -24.85 -17.99 36.79
CA ALA A 22 -26.17 -17.43 36.46
C ALA A 22 -26.28 -16.06 37.13
N SER A 23 -26.57 -15.00 36.37
CA SER A 23 -26.74 -13.67 36.90
C SER A 23 -27.82 -13.68 37.99
N SER A 24 -27.61 -12.93 39.07
CA SER A 24 -28.58 -12.82 40.16
C SER A 24 -29.71 -11.83 39.85
N LEU A 25 -29.54 -11.03 38.81
CA LEU A 25 -30.49 -10.03 38.33
C LEU A 25 -30.31 -9.87 36.80
N GLU A 26 -31.39 -9.71 36.10
CA GLU A 26 -31.46 -9.24 34.72
C GLU A 26 -32.15 -7.88 34.68
N TYR A 27 -31.88 -7.09 33.63
CA TYR A 27 -32.59 -5.83 33.42
C TYR A 27 -33.04 -5.62 31.99
N THR A 28 -34.13 -4.87 31.84
CA THR A 28 -34.65 -4.43 30.56
C THR A 28 -34.84 -2.92 30.54
N ILE A 29 -34.55 -2.28 29.40
CA ILE A 29 -34.69 -0.82 29.23
C ILE A 29 -35.73 -0.56 28.17
N SER A 30 -36.71 0.28 28.50
CA SER A 30 -37.84 0.65 27.62
C SER A 30 -38.08 2.16 27.60
N GLY A 31 -38.86 2.65 26.64
CA GLY A 31 -39.22 4.06 26.51
C GLY A 31 -38.20 4.92 25.77
N VAL A 32 -37.12 4.34 25.23
CA VAL A 32 -36.04 5.05 24.52
C VAL A 32 -35.71 4.34 23.23
N ASP A 33 -35.10 5.07 22.28
CA ASP A 33 -34.56 4.53 21.06
C ASP A 33 -33.32 3.65 21.33
N ARG A 34 -32.78 3.04 20.26
CA ARG A 34 -31.63 2.14 20.38
C ARG A 34 -30.38 2.85 20.91
N SER A 35 -30.12 4.08 20.47
CA SER A 35 -28.90 4.83 20.86
C SER A 35 -28.91 5.17 22.36
N LEU A 36 -30.03 5.68 22.85
CA LEU A 36 -30.20 5.97 24.28
C LEU A 36 -30.20 4.70 25.13
N ARG A 37 -30.81 3.62 24.65
CA ARG A 37 -30.81 2.32 25.30
C ARG A 37 -29.39 1.77 25.48
N ASP A 38 -28.61 1.78 24.40
CA ASP A 38 -27.23 1.28 24.41
C ASP A 38 -26.35 2.13 25.36
N ASN A 39 -26.56 3.46 25.42
CA ASN A 39 -25.89 4.33 26.35
C ASN A 39 -26.28 4.02 27.81
N VAL A 40 -27.56 3.91 28.12
CA VAL A 40 -28.04 3.56 29.47
C VAL A 40 -27.50 2.18 29.90
N ALA A 41 -27.52 1.19 28.99
CA ALA A 41 -26.97 -0.13 29.27
C ALA A 41 -25.47 -0.08 29.56
N GLY A 42 -24.72 0.74 28.81
CA GLY A 42 -23.27 0.95 29.05
C GLY A 42 -22.98 1.52 30.43
N TRP A 43 -23.78 2.44 30.91
CA TRP A 43 -23.63 3.04 32.26
C TRP A 43 -24.10 2.12 33.39
N LEU A 44 -25.15 1.33 33.18
CA LEU A 44 -25.58 0.31 34.12
C LEU A 44 -24.52 -0.80 34.26
N GLY A 45 -23.88 -1.18 33.15
CA GLY A 45 -22.89 -2.24 33.13
C GLY A 45 -23.51 -3.65 33.08
N ALA A 46 -22.65 -4.66 33.27
CA ALA A 46 -23.09 -6.05 33.29
C ALA A 46 -24.05 -6.35 34.46
N PRO A 47 -25.04 -7.22 34.25
CA PRO A 47 -25.89 -7.69 35.35
C PRO A 47 -25.08 -8.31 36.49
N PRO A 48 -25.44 -8.08 37.76
CA PRO A 48 -24.72 -8.60 38.92
C PRO A 48 -24.90 -10.11 39.07
N GLU A 49 -23.84 -10.81 39.44
CA GLU A 49 -23.80 -12.27 39.59
C GLU A 49 -24.18 -12.69 41.01
N THR A 50 -23.85 -11.86 42.03
CA THR A 50 -24.08 -12.21 43.44
C THR A 50 -25.25 -11.44 44.06
N PRO A 51 -25.88 -11.96 45.12
CA PRO A 51 -26.93 -11.25 45.83
C PRO A 51 -26.49 -9.91 46.48
N GLU A 52 -25.24 -9.79 46.87
CA GLU A 52 -24.67 -8.56 47.47
C GLU A 52 -24.50 -7.48 46.41
N GLU A 53 -23.91 -7.85 45.29
CA GLU A 53 -23.77 -6.94 44.11
C GLU A 53 -25.12 -6.47 43.61
N ARG A 54 -26.12 -7.34 43.60
CA ARG A 54 -27.49 -7.06 43.18
C ARG A 54 -28.10 -5.90 43.95
N LEU A 55 -27.95 -5.85 45.28
CA LEU A 55 -28.50 -4.79 46.09
C LEU A 55 -27.82 -3.45 45.77
N ASN A 56 -26.50 -3.45 45.65
CA ASN A 56 -25.73 -2.26 45.26
C ASN A 56 -26.08 -1.79 43.87
N PHE A 57 -26.28 -2.73 42.92
CA PHE A 57 -26.70 -2.42 41.57
C PHE A 57 -28.06 -1.72 41.52
N ILE A 58 -29.07 -2.26 42.23
CA ILE A 58 -30.42 -1.67 42.28
C ILE A 58 -30.40 -0.27 42.92
N VAL A 59 -29.66 -0.10 44.02
CA VAL A 59 -29.56 1.20 44.71
C VAL A 59 -28.92 2.26 43.81
N SER A 60 -27.86 1.92 43.07
CA SER A 60 -27.16 2.85 42.20
C SER A 60 -27.79 3.00 40.80
N ALA A 61 -28.71 2.11 40.41
CA ALA A 61 -29.26 2.07 39.05
C ALA A 61 -29.91 3.40 38.63
N ARG A 62 -30.73 4.01 39.48
CA ARG A 62 -31.42 5.28 39.17
C ARG A 62 -30.43 6.40 38.89
N GLU A 63 -29.39 6.54 39.72
CA GLU A 63 -28.37 7.56 39.55
C GLU A 63 -27.56 7.33 38.28
N ARG A 64 -27.15 6.07 37.99
CA ARG A 64 -26.43 5.72 36.77
C ARG A 64 -27.25 6.02 35.51
N VAL A 65 -28.55 5.67 35.51
CA VAL A 65 -29.45 5.96 34.39
C VAL A 65 -29.60 7.47 34.19
N ASN A 66 -29.86 8.23 35.26
CA ASN A 66 -29.95 9.68 35.16
C ASN A 66 -28.65 10.30 34.63
N SER A 67 -27.50 9.91 35.18
CA SER A 67 -26.22 10.42 34.73
C SER A 67 -25.95 10.08 33.25
N SER A 68 -26.33 8.88 32.79
CA SER A 68 -26.22 8.48 31.39
C SER A 68 -27.07 9.36 30.45
N LEU A 69 -28.27 9.71 30.87
CA LEU A 69 -29.18 10.56 30.11
C LEU A 69 -28.72 12.02 30.12
N GLN A 70 -28.29 12.54 31.26
CA GLN A 70 -27.71 13.88 31.40
C GLN A 70 -26.46 14.05 30.54
N ALA A 71 -25.61 13.01 30.43
CA ALA A 71 -24.44 13.03 29.55
C ALA A 71 -24.79 13.28 28.07
N LEU A 72 -26.00 12.94 27.66
CA LEU A 72 -26.53 13.17 26.32
C LEU A 72 -27.51 14.35 26.23
N GLY A 73 -27.60 15.16 27.27
CA GLY A 73 -28.43 16.38 27.32
C GLY A 73 -29.85 16.20 27.86
N TYR A 74 -30.25 15.01 28.30
CA TYR A 74 -31.61 14.73 28.77
C TYR A 74 -31.70 14.95 30.28
N TYR A 75 -31.76 16.20 30.72
CA TYR A 75 -31.78 16.59 32.15
C TYR A 75 -33.16 16.47 32.80
N ARG A 76 -34.22 16.43 32.01
CA ARG A 76 -35.61 16.32 32.49
C ARG A 76 -36.20 14.92 32.28
N ALA A 77 -35.31 13.94 32.09
CA ALA A 77 -35.75 12.56 31.91
C ALA A 77 -36.39 12.02 33.21
N GLU A 78 -37.48 11.29 33.03
CA GLU A 78 -38.13 10.58 34.15
C GLU A 78 -37.74 9.10 34.08
N VAL A 79 -37.25 8.57 35.22
CA VAL A 79 -36.75 7.18 35.31
C VAL A 79 -37.60 6.42 36.34
N GLY A 80 -38.35 5.47 35.83
CA GLY A 80 -39.08 4.47 36.62
C GLY A 80 -38.27 3.20 36.75
N LEU A 81 -38.10 2.71 37.99
CA LEU A 81 -37.47 1.42 38.28
C LEU A 81 -38.49 0.52 38.97
N ASP A 82 -38.75 -0.64 38.38
CA ASP A 82 -39.58 -1.69 38.94
C ASP A 82 -38.75 -2.97 39.05
N VAL A 83 -38.78 -3.64 40.22
CA VAL A 83 -37.99 -4.85 40.46
C VAL A 83 -38.92 -6.01 40.83
N ASP A 84 -39.05 -6.91 39.87
CA ASP A 84 -39.76 -8.18 40.07
C ASP A 84 -38.88 -9.18 40.77
N ARG A 85 -39.26 -9.48 42.05
CA ARG A 85 -38.55 -10.41 42.92
C ARG A 85 -39.17 -11.80 42.96
N SER A 86 -40.24 -12.03 42.19
CA SER A 86 -40.98 -13.29 42.18
C SER A 86 -40.29 -14.39 41.37
N GLN A 87 -39.29 -14.02 40.59
CA GLN A 87 -38.54 -14.92 39.69
C GLN A 87 -37.02 -14.89 40.02
N SER A 88 -36.29 -15.89 39.55
CA SER A 88 -34.82 -15.99 39.64
C SER A 88 -34.24 -16.27 38.25
N PRO A 89 -33.35 -15.38 37.75
CA PRO A 89 -32.86 -14.10 38.32
C PRO A 89 -33.97 -13.06 38.50
N TRP A 90 -33.79 -12.10 39.43
CA TRP A 90 -34.72 -10.97 39.57
C TRP A 90 -34.71 -10.12 38.29
N LEU A 91 -35.88 -9.61 37.90
CA LEU A 91 -35.98 -8.76 36.71
C LEU A 91 -36.20 -7.31 37.10
N MET A 92 -35.22 -6.44 36.75
CA MET A 92 -35.36 -5.00 36.88
C MET A 92 -35.83 -4.37 35.58
N ARG A 93 -36.99 -3.71 35.61
CA ARG A 93 -37.53 -2.95 34.47
C ARG A 93 -37.17 -1.48 34.63
N VAL A 94 -36.38 -0.95 33.70
CA VAL A 94 -35.98 0.46 33.61
C VAL A 94 -36.85 1.12 32.58
N ASN A 95 -37.83 1.92 32.98
CA ASN A 95 -38.70 2.69 32.12
C ASN A 95 -38.22 4.14 32.07
N VAL A 96 -37.85 4.61 30.87
CA VAL A 96 -37.29 5.95 30.67
C VAL A 96 -38.21 6.77 29.78
N ALA A 97 -38.63 7.93 30.27
CA ALA A 97 -39.22 8.99 29.44
C ALA A 97 -38.19 10.11 29.32
N PRO A 98 -37.48 10.18 28.16
CA PRO A 98 -36.34 11.08 28.04
C PRO A 98 -36.74 12.55 28.01
N ASN A 99 -37.98 12.87 27.64
CA ASN A 99 -38.45 14.22 27.40
C ASN A 99 -37.58 14.99 26.37
N GLN A 100 -37.68 16.31 26.32
CA GLN A 100 -36.89 17.12 25.39
C GLN A 100 -35.46 17.30 25.90
N PRO A 101 -34.44 17.13 25.03
CA PRO A 101 -33.05 17.37 25.35
C PRO A 101 -32.80 18.88 25.53
N VAL A 102 -31.79 19.22 26.28
CA VAL A 102 -31.25 20.57 26.44
C VAL A 102 -30.50 20.98 25.17
N LEU A 103 -30.82 22.16 24.64
CA LEU A 103 -30.14 22.72 23.45
C LEU A 103 -29.07 23.74 23.90
N LEU A 104 -27.99 23.78 23.13
CA LEU A 104 -26.95 24.80 23.30
C LEU A 104 -27.51 26.17 22.90
N ARG A 105 -27.55 27.11 23.82
CA ARG A 105 -27.98 28.49 23.61
C ARG A 105 -26.80 29.34 23.12
N GLN A 106 -25.67 29.27 23.86
CA GLN A 106 -24.44 29.98 23.52
C GLN A 106 -23.25 29.04 23.66
N VAL A 107 -22.36 29.08 22.66
CA VAL A 107 -21.09 28.35 22.71
C VAL A 107 -19.97 29.36 22.47
N ARG A 108 -19.11 29.52 23.45
CA ARG A 108 -17.95 30.38 23.40
C ARG A 108 -16.70 29.52 23.57
N ILE A 109 -15.91 29.40 22.53
CA ILE A 109 -14.62 28.70 22.49
C ILE A 109 -13.57 29.73 22.14
N GLU A 110 -12.67 30.00 23.06
CA GLU A 110 -11.59 30.96 22.85
C GLU A 110 -10.24 30.28 23.06
N ILE A 111 -9.31 30.55 22.14
CA ILE A 111 -7.93 30.10 22.21
C ILE A 111 -7.08 31.36 22.40
N LEU A 112 -6.58 31.50 23.61
CA LEU A 112 -5.71 32.61 24.02
C LEU A 112 -4.27 32.28 23.66
N GLY A 113 -3.48 33.33 23.36
CA GLY A 113 -2.08 33.17 22.96
C GLY A 113 -1.86 32.87 21.49
N PRO A 114 -0.61 32.57 21.09
CA PRO A 114 -0.22 32.43 19.67
C PRO A 114 -0.96 31.36 18.89
N ALA A 115 -1.41 30.27 19.53
CA ALA A 115 -2.14 29.20 18.86
C ALA A 115 -3.47 29.68 18.26
N GLY A 116 -4.10 30.70 18.83
CA GLY A 116 -5.35 31.26 18.31
C GLY A 116 -5.24 31.84 16.90
N GLU A 117 -4.04 32.23 16.49
CA GLU A 117 -3.78 32.73 15.14
C GLU A 117 -3.44 31.64 14.12
N GLU A 118 -3.15 30.43 14.55
CA GLU A 118 -2.79 29.33 13.67
C GLU A 118 -3.99 28.69 13.00
N GLU A 119 -3.87 28.39 11.70
CA GLU A 119 -4.95 27.84 10.88
C GLU A 119 -5.47 26.49 11.38
N ALA A 120 -4.60 25.66 11.95
CA ALA A 120 -5.01 24.36 12.47
C ALA A 120 -5.98 24.48 13.65
N PHE A 121 -5.80 25.48 14.52
CA PHE A 121 -6.70 25.74 15.64
C PHE A 121 -7.98 26.45 15.19
N LYS A 122 -7.88 27.39 14.24
CA LYS A 122 -9.06 28.04 13.63
C LYS A 122 -9.96 26.98 12.95
N THR A 123 -9.36 26.06 12.21
CA THR A 123 -10.07 24.94 11.59
C THR A 123 -10.71 24.03 12.63
N LEU A 124 -10.00 23.68 13.73
CA LEU A 124 -10.55 22.84 14.79
C LEU A 124 -11.79 23.48 15.44
N VAL A 125 -11.77 24.82 15.63
CA VAL A 125 -12.90 25.56 16.20
C VAL A 125 -14.04 25.68 15.18
N SER A 126 -13.76 25.97 13.92
CA SER A 126 -14.78 26.11 12.86
C SER A 126 -15.49 24.79 12.54
N ASP A 127 -14.79 23.67 12.60
CA ASP A 127 -15.32 22.33 12.30
C ASP A 127 -16.02 21.65 13.48
N THR A 128 -16.13 22.35 14.62
CA THR A 128 -16.80 21.75 15.79
C THR A 128 -18.30 21.59 15.55
N VAL A 129 -18.85 20.49 16.07
CA VAL A 129 -20.30 20.26 16.14
C VAL A 129 -20.95 20.93 17.36
N LEU A 130 -20.14 21.53 18.25
CA LEU A 130 -20.64 22.33 19.38
C LEU A 130 -21.09 23.70 18.85
N ARG A 131 -22.38 23.82 18.52
CA ARG A 131 -22.97 25.05 17.95
C ARG A 131 -24.29 25.37 18.64
N ALA A 132 -24.65 26.64 18.67
CA ALA A 132 -25.96 27.08 19.15
C ALA A 132 -27.09 26.37 18.35
N GLY A 133 -28.09 25.89 19.08
CA GLY A 133 -29.19 25.11 18.52
C GLY A 133 -29.00 23.58 18.50
N GLU A 134 -27.77 23.09 18.66
CA GLU A 134 -27.48 21.65 18.76
C GLU A 134 -27.77 21.11 20.17
N VAL A 135 -27.99 19.80 20.29
CA VAL A 135 -28.21 19.14 21.58
C VAL A 135 -26.91 19.12 22.38
N LEU A 136 -27.02 19.48 23.68
CA LEU A 136 -25.89 19.34 24.60
C LEU A 136 -25.48 17.87 24.71
N ASN A 137 -24.23 17.57 24.37
CA ASN A 137 -23.62 16.26 24.56
C ASN A 137 -22.25 16.41 25.22
N HIS A 138 -22.16 15.95 26.48
CA HIS A 138 -20.93 16.07 27.27
C HIS A 138 -19.77 15.29 26.65
N GLN A 139 -20.02 14.13 26.07
CA GLN A 139 -18.98 13.36 25.40
C GLN A 139 -18.36 14.13 24.22
N THR A 140 -19.21 14.84 23.45
CA THR A 140 -18.73 15.69 22.35
C THR A 140 -17.86 16.84 22.85
N TYR A 141 -18.27 17.46 23.97
CA TYR A 141 -17.50 18.52 24.60
C TYR A 141 -16.15 18.00 25.12
N ASP A 142 -16.11 16.87 25.79
CA ASP A 142 -14.86 16.28 26.28
C ASP A 142 -13.94 15.80 25.16
N LYS A 143 -14.50 15.23 24.10
CA LYS A 143 -13.75 14.90 22.87
C LYS A 143 -13.14 16.15 22.24
N PHE A 144 -13.86 17.26 22.19
CA PHE A 144 -13.32 18.50 21.66
C PHE A 144 -12.15 19.01 22.50
N LYS A 145 -12.28 19.04 23.85
CA LYS A 145 -11.18 19.41 24.76
C LYS A 145 -9.94 18.53 24.53
N ALA A 146 -10.14 17.22 24.45
CA ALA A 146 -9.03 16.28 24.22
C ALA A 146 -8.37 16.50 22.83
N ARG A 147 -9.15 16.78 21.80
CA ARG A 147 -8.61 17.10 20.47
C ARG A 147 -7.82 18.40 20.48
N LEU A 148 -8.29 19.43 21.19
CA LEU A 148 -7.61 20.72 21.33
C LEU A 148 -6.26 20.56 22.06
N GLN A 149 -6.25 19.86 23.19
CA GLN A 149 -5.02 19.59 23.94
C GLN A 149 -4.03 18.74 23.14
N ASN A 150 -4.52 17.71 22.44
CA ASN A 150 -3.67 16.89 21.58
C ASN A 150 -3.08 17.70 20.42
N LEU A 151 -3.86 18.58 19.79
CA LEU A 151 -3.38 19.47 18.73
C LEU A 151 -2.28 20.40 19.28
N ALA A 152 -2.53 21.01 20.44
CA ALA A 152 -1.57 21.88 21.10
C ALA A 152 -0.24 21.17 21.37
N GLN A 153 -0.28 19.98 21.97
CA GLN A 153 0.93 19.20 22.23
C GLN A 153 1.65 18.80 20.95
N ARG A 154 0.92 18.40 19.90
CA ARG A 154 1.52 18.03 18.61
C ARG A 154 2.20 19.20 17.92
N GLN A 155 1.76 20.43 18.19
CA GLN A 155 2.34 21.66 17.61
C GLN A 155 3.29 22.39 18.58
N GLY A 156 3.67 21.76 19.67
CA GLY A 156 4.69 22.29 20.59
C GLY A 156 4.19 23.27 21.63
N TYR A 157 2.90 23.35 21.89
CA TYR A 157 2.32 24.11 22.99
C TYR A 157 2.22 23.25 24.25
N PHE A 158 3.36 22.93 24.86
CA PHE A 158 3.44 21.97 25.98
C PHE A 158 2.96 22.52 27.30
N ASP A 159 2.99 23.84 27.47
CA ASP A 159 2.56 24.53 28.72
C ASP A 159 1.11 25.01 28.60
N GLY A 160 0.45 24.71 27.48
CA GLY A 160 -0.94 25.09 27.27
C GLY A 160 -1.88 24.41 28.26
N SER A 161 -2.84 25.17 28.78
CA SER A 161 -3.81 24.72 29.76
C SER A 161 -5.20 25.27 29.50
N ILE A 162 -6.21 24.59 30.05
CA ILE A 162 -7.59 25.06 30.01
C ILE A 162 -7.76 26.12 31.12
N ALA A 163 -7.90 27.38 30.72
CA ALA A 163 -8.08 28.50 31.62
C ALA A 163 -9.52 28.53 32.22
N ALA A 164 -10.52 28.20 31.37
CA ALA A 164 -11.90 28.05 31.82
C ALA A 164 -12.59 26.92 31.09
N SER A 165 -13.38 26.11 31.81
CA SER A 165 -14.17 25.02 31.23
C SER A 165 -15.48 24.95 32.01
N ARG A 166 -16.56 25.46 31.43
CA ARG A 166 -17.87 25.53 32.09
C ARG A 166 -18.98 25.15 31.15
N VAL A 167 -19.85 24.27 31.59
CA VAL A 167 -21.14 23.98 30.98
C VAL A 167 -22.21 24.34 31.97
N GLN A 168 -22.96 25.40 31.72
CA GLN A 168 -24.05 25.85 32.59
C GLN A 168 -25.37 25.43 31.99
N VAL A 169 -26.08 24.53 32.65
CA VAL A 169 -27.35 23.98 32.21
C VAL A 169 -28.50 24.63 32.96
N ASP A 170 -29.43 25.20 32.22
CA ASP A 170 -30.77 25.58 32.71
C ASP A 170 -31.74 24.45 32.32
N ALA A 171 -31.93 23.51 33.24
CA ALA A 171 -32.77 22.34 32.98
C ALA A 171 -34.24 22.72 32.76
N ASP A 172 -34.74 23.75 33.48
CA ASP A 172 -36.14 24.19 33.34
C ASP A 172 -36.38 24.96 32.07
N GLY A 173 -35.44 25.80 31.65
CA GLY A 173 -35.45 26.52 30.39
C GLY A 173 -35.08 25.66 29.19
N GLY A 174 -34.58 24.45 29.39
CA GLY A 174 -34.17 23.52 28.30
C GLY A 174 -32.97 24.02 27.50
N THR A 175 -32.09 24.83 28.11
CA THR A 175 -30.94 25.44 27.43
C THR A 175 -29.64 25.24 28.20
N ALA A 176 -28.51 25.33 27.49
CA ALA A 176 -27.17 25.33 28.10
C ALA A 176 -26.23 26.33 27.44
N ASP A 177 -25.34 26.88 28.23
CA ASP A 177 -24.24 27.72 27.77
C ASP A 177 -22.90 26.97 27.96
N VAL A 178 -22.05 27.05 26.99
CA VAL A 178 -20.70 26.46 27.00
C VAL A 178 -19.66 27.57 26.91
N LEU A 179 -18.74 27.58 27.89
CA LEU A 179 -17.54 28.41 27.88
C LEU A 179 -16.32 27.49 27.94
N LEU A 180 -15.44 27.61 26.96
CA LEU A 180 -14.12 26.96 26.95
C LEU A 180 -13.07 27.99 26.58
N GLU A 181 -12.17 28.29 27.51
CA GLU A 181 -11.01 29.15 27.28
C GLU A 181 -9.76 28.29 27.43
N TYR A 182 -8.93 28.27 26.42
CA TYR A 182 -7.66 27.55 26.39
C TYR A 182 -6.53 28.57 26.21
N ASP A 183 -5.62 28.65 27.16
CA ASP A 183 -4.39 29.40 27.01
C ASP A 183 -3.31 28.49 26.46
N SER A 184 -2.83 28.81 25.26
CA SER A 184 -1.81 27.99 24.57
C SER A 184 -0.43 28.09 25.22
N GLY A 185 -0.16 29.16 25.97
CA GLY A 185 1.22 29.51 26.30
C GLY A 185 2.05 29.80 25.06
N THR A 186 3.37 29.66 25.14
CA THR A 186 4.31 29.91 24.06
C THR A 186 4.65 28.62 23.32
N ARG A 187 4.78 28.70 22.00
CA ARG A 187 5.16 27.57 21.17
C ARG A 187 6.65 27.25 21.34
N TYR A 188 6.95 25.99 21.63
CA TYR A 188 8.31 25.47 21.68
C TYR A 188 8.87 25.27 20.27
N ARG A 189 10.19 25.20 20.20
CA ARG A 189 10.98 25.00 18.97
C ARG A 189 11.76 23.71 19.05
N PHE A 190 12.23 23.22 17.91
CA PHE A 190 13.18 22.13 17.89
C PHE A 190 14.52 22.56 18.47
N GLY A 191 15.01 21.84 19.46
CA GLY A 191 16.35 21.97 20.01
C GLY A 191 17.39 21.14 19.22
N PRO A 192 18.58 20.93 19.78
CA PRO A 192 19.63 20.15 19.15
C PRO A 192 19.21 18.68 19.00
N LEU A 193 19.67 18.06 17.89
CA LEU A 193 19.51 16.64 17.60
C LEU A 193 20.76 15.89 18.04
N ASP A 194 20.61 14.99 19.00
CA ASP A 194 21.66 14.08 19.49
C ASP A 194 21.57 12.73 18.78
N TYR A 195 22.63 12.33 18.07
CA TYR A 195 22.70 11.06 17.36
C TYR A 195 24.15 10.59 17.17
N ASP A 196 24.35 9.29 16.91
CA ASP A 196 25.66 8.72 16.59
C ASP A 196 26.04 8.99 15.13
N ALA A 197 26.92 9.97 14.90
CA ALA A 197 27.40 10.36 13.58
C ALA A 197 28.21 9.26 12.84
N ALA A 198 28.63 8.19 13.51
CA ALA A 198 29.28 7.04 12.85
C ALA A 198 28.27 6.21 12.02
N GLN A 199 26.98 6.33 12.30
CA GLN A 199 25.93 5.54 11.64
C GLN A 199 25.51 6.10 10.29
N LEU A 200 25.53 7.42 10.11
CA LEU A 200 25.12 8.09 8.88
C LEU A 200 25.93 9.37 8.68
N ASP A 201 26.28 9.66 7.44
CA ASP A 201 26.93 10.92 7.09
C ASP A 201 26.03 12.11 7.38
N LEU A 202 26.62 13.22 7.87
CA LEU A 202 25.86 14.41 8.27
C LEU A 202 25.06 14.98 7.10
N ASP A 203 25.67 15.06 5.92
CA ASP A 203 24.99 15.61 4.73
C ASP A 203 23.76 14.78 4.37
N GLN A 204 23.84 13.44 4.48
CA GLN A 204 22.71 12.53 4.24
C GLN A 204 21.59 12.71 5.28
N LEU A 205 21.97 12.95 6.55
CA LEU A 205 21.02 13.20 7.61
C LEU A 205 20.28 14.53 7.39
N GLU A 206 21.02 15.61 7.10
CA GLU A 206 20.46 16.94 6.89
C GLU A 206 19.48 17.00 5.69
N ILE A 207 19.78 16.26 4.61
CA ILE A 207 18.89 16.15 3.45
C ILE A 207 17.56 15.48 3.81
N LEU A 208 17.58 14.50 4.72
CA LEU A 208 16.38 13.77 5.14
C LEU A 208 15.59 14.51 6.21
N GLN A 209 16.21 15.46 6.94
CA GLN A 209 15.62 16.18 8.05
C GLN A 209 14.77 17.36 7.55
N PRO A 210 13.42 17.34 7.73
CA PRO A 210 12.53 18.38 7.21
C PRO A 210 12.44 19.62 8.10
N PHE A 211 13.26 19.73 9.15
CA PHE A 211 13.29 20.83 10.12
C PHE A 211 14.73 21.12 10.57
N ARG A 212 14.97 22.27 11.13
CA ARG A 212 16.25 22.68 11.75
C ARG A 212 16.04 23.03 13.21
N ALA A 213 17.13 23.02 14.00
CA ALA A 213 17.09 23.61 15.33
C ALA A 213 16.63 25.07 15.27
N GLY A 214 15.70 25.46 16.15
CA GLY A 214 15.05 26.76 16.15
C GLY A 214 13.76 26.85 15.35
N ASP A 215 13.43 25.91 14.47
CA ASP A 215 12.13 25.85 13.79
C ASP A 215 10.99 25.53 14.78
N PRO A 216 9.75 26.01 14.53
CA PRO A 216 8.61 25.67 15.37
C PRO A 216 8.43 24.17 15.49
N TYR A 217 8.26 23.67 16.73
CA TYR A 217 8.06 22.25 16.99
C TYR A 217 6.77 21.73 16.32
N ASP A 218 6.88 20.59 15.65
CA ASP A 218 5.76 19.89 15.04
C ASP A 218 6.01 18.37 14.96
N VAL A 219 5.10 17.59 15.54
CA VAL A 219 5.18 16.12 15.53
C VAL A 219 5.11 15.53 14.12
N ALA A 220 4.39 16.17 13.20
CA ALA A 220 4.30 15.68 11.82
C ALA A 220 5.67 15.73 11.12
N SER A 221 6.47 16.75 11.39
CA SER A 221 7.85 16.85 10.89
C SER A 221 8.76 15.77 11.49
N LEU A 222 8.61 15.43 12.77
CA LEU A 222 9.33 14.30 13.38
C LEU A 222 8.95 12.97 12.73
N GLN A 223 7.65 12.75 12.49
CA GLN A 223 7.17 11.51 11.84
C GLN A 223 7.66 11.42 10.38
N LYS A 224 7.69 12.52 9.64
CA LYS A 224 8.26 12.57 8.29
C LYS A 224 9.74 12.20 8.31
N PHE A 225 10.52 12.77 9.23
CA PHE A 225 11.93 12.49 9.37
C PHE A 225 12.20 11.02 9.72
N GLN A 226 11.52 10.50 10.72
CA GLN A 226 11.62 9.09 11.10
C GLN A 226 11.26 8.16 9.94
N SER A 227 10.16 8.46 9.23
CA SER A 227 9.74 7.68 8.06
C SER A 227 10.75 7.75 6.92
N ALA A 228 11.34 8.91 6.66
CA ALA A 228 12.37 9.08 5.64
C ALA A 228 13.61 8.23 5.96
N LEU A 229 14.08 8.25 7.20
CA LEU A 229 15.20 7.40 7.64
C LEU A 229 14.88 5.90 7.52
N GLN A 230 13.67 5.47 7.89
CA GLN A 230 13.23 4.08 7.74
C GLN A 230 13.16 3.65 6.26
N GLN A 231 12.68 4.52 5.37
CA GLN A 231 12.57 4.25 3.94
C GLN A 231 13.92 4.09 3.24
N THR A 232 15.02 4.59 3.80
CA THR A 232 16.36 4.35 3.25
C THR A 232 16.74 2.87 3.23
N GLY A 233 16.16 2.08 4.16
CA GLY A 233 16.53 0.68 4.38
C GLY A 233 17.89 0.49 5.07
N TYR A 234 18.55 1.57 5.48
CA TYR A 234 19.87 1.51 6.15
C TYR A 234 19.77 0.99 7.59
N PHE A 235 18.58 1.08 8.18
CA PHE A 235 18.32 0.78 9.58
C PHE A 235 17.21 -0.26 9.72
N SER A 236 17.38 -1.19 10.64
CA SER A 236 16.34 -2.13 11.06
C SER A 236 15.30 -1.46 11.94
N SER A 237 15.70 -0.43 12.69
CA SER A 237 14.84 0.39 13.51
C SER A 237 15.39 1.81 13.62
N VAL A 238 14.49 2.78 13.65
CA VAL A 238 14.80 4.20 13.87
C VAL A 238 13.89 4.69 14.98
N VAL A 239 14.46 5.19 16.07
CA VAL A 239 13.72 5.70 17.21
C VAL A 239 14.08 7.16 17.42
N LEU A 240 13.14 8.05 17.09
CA LEU A 240 13.27 9.48 17.29
C LEU A 240 12.40 9.90 18.48
N ARG A 241 13.01 10.46 19.52
CA ARG A 241 12.32 10.84 20.75
C ARG A 241 12.56 12.30 21.10
N PRO A 242 11.51 13.10 21.32
CA PRO A 242 11.64 14.40 21.97
C PRO A 242 11.89 14.21 23.47
N ARG A 243 12.91 14.88 24.00
CA ARG A 243 13.26 14.87 25.42
C ARG A 243 12.48 15.97 26.16
N LEU A 244 11.16 15.79 26.30
CA LEU A 244 10.27 16.81 26.88
C LEU A 244 10.61 17.19 28.34
N THR A 245 11.24 16.30 29.10
CA THR A 245 11.69 16.55 30.47
C THR A 245 12.95 17.42 30.55
N GLU A 246 13.69 17.52 29.45
CA GLU A 246 14.93 18.27 29.30
C GLU A 246 14.74 19.60 28.54
N ARG A 247 13.46 19.95 28.26
CA ARG A 247 13.15 21.19 27.56
C ARG A 247 13.56 22.42 28.39
N ALA A 248 14.23 23.36 27.77
CA ALA A 248 14.66 24.62 28.35
C ALA A 248 14.66 25.71 27.29
N ASP A 249 14.53 26.95 27.66
CA ASP A 249 14.57 28.12 26.78
C ASP A 249 13.62 28.03 25.56
N LEU A 250 12.46 27.38 25.74
CA LEU A 250 11.47 27.11 24.71
C LEU A 250 12.00 26.18 23.59
N GLU A 251 13.01 25.39 23.87
CA GLU A 251 13.53 24.36 22.95
C GLU A 251 13.33 22.95 23.51
N VAL A 252 13.10 22.01 22.59
CA VAL A 252 12.96 20.57 22.89
C VAL A 252 14.12 19.83 22.25
N PRO A 253 15.10 19.35 23.05
CA PRO A 253 16.16 18.50 22.55
C PRO A 253 15.58 17.18 22.01
N LEU A 254 16.22 16.62 20.97
CA LEU A 254 15.82 15.38 20.32
C LEU A 254 16.92 14.33 20.47
N SER A 255 16.56 13.07 20.68
CA SER A 255 17.48 11.94 20.55
C SER A 255 17.06 11.05 19.38
N LEU A 256 18.03 10.65 18.58
CA LEU A 256 17.85 9.78 17.44
C LEU A 256 18.73 8.52 17.62
N ASP A 257 18.07 7.41 17.93
CA ASP A 257 18.71 6.10 18.04
C ASP A 257 18.58 5.35 16.71
N LEU A 258 19.69 5.06 16.06
CA LEU A 258 19.77 4.38 14.77
C LEU A 258 20.29 2.95 14.96
N PHE A 259 19.48 1.95 14.68
CA PHE A 259 19.85 0.54 14.74
C PHE A 259 20.15 0.05 13.33
N PRO A 260 21.39 -0.30 12.99
CA PRO A 260 21.75 -0.71 11.62
C PRO A 260 20.95 -1.91 11.14
N ALA A 261 20.61 -1.92 9.85
CA ALA A 261 20.07 -3.10 9.21
C ALA A 261 21.12 -4.23 9.18
N PRO A 262 20.71 -5.51 9.11
CA PRO A 262 21.64 -6.61 8.87
C PRO A 262 22.52 -6.30 7.66
N ARG A 263 23.83 -6.57 7.80
CA ARG A 263 24.79 -6.27 6.73
C ARG A 263 24.47 -7.02 5.45
N HIS A 264 23.93 -8.22 5.58
CA HIS A 264 23.58 -9.10 4.47
C HIS A 264 22.16 -9.62 4.68
N ASN A 265 21.30 -9.40 3.69
CA ASN A 265 19.96 -9.97 3.61
C ASN A 265 19.92 -10.92 2.42
N ILE A 266 19.41 -12.12 2.64
CA ILE A 266 19.24 -13.13 1.60
C ILE A 266 17.75 -13.46 1.52
N ASP A 267 17.15 -13.21 0.37
CA ASP A 267 15.77 -13.56 0.08
C ASP A 267 15.75 -14.72 -0.90
N LEU A 268 14.96 -15.73 -0.59
CA LEU A 268 14.70 -16.87 -1.45
C LEU A 268 13.29 -16.74 -2.04
N GLY A 269 13.17 -16.86 -3.35
CA GLY A 269 11.91 -16.83 -4.06
C GLY A 269 11.69 -18.12 -4.83
N ILE A 270 10.45 -18.61 -4.80
CA ILE A 270 9.97 -19.67 -5.69
C ILE A 270 8.69 -19.18 -6.35
N GLY A 271 8.49 -19.52 -7.60
CA GLY A 271 7.32 -19.14 -8.35
C GLY A 271 7.05 -20.11 -9.49
N PHE A 272 5.85 -20.03 -10.02
CA PHE A 272 5.43 -20.75 -11.21
C PHE A 272 4.48 -19.87 -12.02
N SER A 273 4.63 -19.92 -13.33
CA SER A 273 3.74 -19.27 -14.29
C SER A 273 3.68 -20.15 -15.54
N THR A 274 2.54 -20.18 -16.21
CA THR A 274 2.42 -20.88 -17.50
C THR A 274 3.31 -20.30 -18.60
N ASP A 275 3.72 -19.04 -18.46
CA ASP A 275 4.55 -18.34 -19.44
C ASP A 275 6.05 -18.60 -19.26
N THR A 276 6.50 -18.77 -18.01
CA THR A 276 7.93 -18.84 -17.67
C THR A 276 8.27 -20.06 -16.82
N GLU A 277 7.32 -21.00 -16.71
CA GLU A 277 7.45 -22.25 -15.94
C GLU A 277 7.87 -22.05 -14.48
N GLU A 278 8.60 -22.97 -13.88
CA GLU A 278 9.10 -22.83 -12.54
C GLU A 278 10.25 -21.83 -12.44
N ARG A 279 10.23 -21.05 -11.38
CA ARG A 279 11.29 -20.07 -11.10
C ARG A 279 11.79 -20.22 -9.67
N MET A 280 13.10 -20.21 -9.53
CA MET A 280 13.79 -20.11 -8.25
C MET A 280 14.69 -18.88 -8.28
N SER A 281 14.70 -18.11 -7.21
CA SER A 281 15.58 -16.94 -7.14
C SER A 281 16.24 -16.82 -5.78
N VAL A 282 17.48 -16.34 -5.80
CA VAL A 282 18.25 -15.94 -4.62
C VAL A 282 18.64 -14.50 -4.81
N THR A 283 18.22 -13.65 -3.89
CA THR A 283 18.59 -12.23 -3.91
C THR A 283 19.40 -11.91 -2.65
N TRP A 284 20.63 -11.51 -2.86
CA TRP A 284 21.54 -11.06 -1.81
C TRP A 284 21.62 -9.53 -1.82
N ARG A 285 21.24 -8.90 -0.70
CA ARG A 285 21.28 -7.44 -0.53
C ARG A 285 22.24 -7.05 0.57
N THR A 286 22.98 -5.97 0.33
CA THR A 286 23.69 -5.20 1.36
C THR A 286 23.06 -3.81 1.39
N PRO A 287 22.17 -3.53 2.35
CA PRO A 287 21.37 -2.29 2.36
C PRO A 287 22.21 -1.03 2.53
N LYS A 288 23.36 -1.14 3.23
CA LYS A 288 24.30 -0.04 3.42
C LYS A 288 25.72 -0.57 3.43
N ILE A 289 26.52 -0.17 2.45
CA ILE A 289 27.94 -0.57 2.31
C ILE A 289 28.84 0.39 3.09
N ASN A 290 28.51 1.69 3.05
CA ASN A 290 29.30 2.76 3.65
C ASN A 290 28.40 3.86 4.25
N ARG A 291 29.00 4.86 4.89
CA ARG A 291 28.30 5.99 5.50
C ARG A 291 27.55 6.87 4.48
N PHE A 292 27.95 6.83 3.21
CA PHE A 292 27.30 7.58 2.14
C PHE A 292 26.04 6.90 1.59
N GLY A 293 25.62 5.76 2.16
CA GLY A 293 24.40 5.07 1.80
C GLY A 293 24.47 4.26 0.51
N HIS A 294 25.67 3.91 0.04
CA HIS A 294 25.81 2.98 -1.09
C HIS A 294 25.26 1.61 -0.72
N ARG A 295 24.60 0.97 -1.67
CA ARG A 295 23.98 -0.36 -1.51
C ARG A 295 24.28 -1.25 -2.70
N GLN A 296 24.19 -2.55 -2.50
CA GLN A 296 24.26 -3.53 -3.58
C GLN A 296 23.11 -4.52 -3.50
N GLU A 297 22.71 -5.03 -4.66
CA GLU A 297 21.82 -6.16 -4.84
C GLU A 297 22.41 -7.10 -5.89
N THR A 298 22.51 -8.39 -5.55
CA THR A 298 22.87 -9.45 -6.48
C THR A 298 21.72 -10.44 -6.52
N ARG A 299 21.17 -10.69 -7.70
CA ARG A 299 20.08 -11.61 -7.91
C ARG A 299 20.48 -12.67 -8.92
N PHE A 300 20.27 -13.92 -8.55
CA PHE A 300 20.31 -15.07 -9.44
C PHE A 300 18.91 -15.63 -9.55
N GLN A 301 18.47 -15.88 -10.75
CA GLN A 301 17.20 -16.52 -11.06
C GLN A 301 17.46 -17.71 -11.97
N TYR A 302 16.93 -18.84 -11.59
CA TYR A 302 16.80 -20.01 -12.44
C TYR A 302 15.37 -20.09 -12.96
N SER A 303 15.23 -20.33 -14.23
CA SER A 303 14.00 -20.66 -14.94
C SER A 303 14.42 -21.46 -16.19
N PRO A 304 13.63 -22.42 -16.69
CA PRO A 304 13.94 -23.11 -17.95
C PRO A 304 14.00 -22.14 -19.14
N ILE A 305 13.17 -21.08 -19.13
CA ILE A 305 13.01 -20.16 -20.27
C ILE A 305 13.94 -18.95 -20.14
N ASN A 306 14.13 -18.40 -18.93
CA ASN A 306 14.92 -17.16 -18.74
C ASN A 306 15.80 -17.17 -17.50
N PRO A 307 16.81 -18.04 -17.41
CA PRO A 307 17.80 -17.98 -16.35
C PRO A 307 18.61 -16.68 -16.43
N SER A 308 18.83 -16.04 -15.28
CA SER A 308 19.53 -14.75 -15.24
C SER A 308 20.36 -14.52 -13.98
N GLY A 309 21.42 -13.73 -14.13
CA GLY A 309 22.22 -13.18 -13.06
C GLY A 309 22.33 -11.66 -13.22
N ARG A 310 22.04 -10.93 -12.14
CA ARG A 310 22.15 -9.47 -12.12
C ARG A 310 22.86 -8.99 -10.87
N PHE A 311 23.82 -8.11 -11.06
CA PHE A 311 24.46 -7.33 -10.00
C PHE A 311 24.10 -5.86 -10.18
N THR A 312 23.68 -5.18 -9.12
CA THR A 312 23.35 -3.75 -9.13
C THR A 312 24.03 -3.06 -7.95
N TYR A 313 24.81 -2.02 -8.23
CA TYR A 313 25.41 -1.14 -7.25
C TYR A 313 24.73 0.22 -7.32
N SER A 314 24.16 0.69 -6.20
CA SER A 314 23.38 1.93 -6.15
C SER A 314 24.08 2.98 -5.30
N ILE A 315 24.18 4.18 -5.82
CA ILE A 315 24.82 5.36 -5.25
C ILE A 315 23.77 6.46 -5.12
N PRO A 316 23.37 6.86 -3.89
CA PRO A 316 22.58 8.08 -3.72
C PRO A 316 23.37 9.29 -4.21
N LEU A 317 22.73 10.17 -4.96
CA LEU A 317 23.36 11.41 -5.45
C LEU A 317 22.93 12.61 -4.60
N THR A 318 21.91 13.35 -5.06
CA THR A 318 21.46 14.57 -4.38
C THR A 318 20.47 14.30 -3.23
N HIS A 319 19.80 13.13 -3.25
CA HIS A 319 18.85 12.77 -2.20
C HIS A 319 18.78 11.24 -2.05
N PRO A 320 18.92 10.69 -0.81
CA PRO A 320 19.02 9.24 -0.58
C PRO A 320 17.84 8.41 -1.06
N LEU A 321 16.65 9.02 -1.13
CA LEU A 321 15.40 8.35 -1.53
C LEU A 321 14.93 8.71 -2.94
N ASN A 322 15.38 9.85 -3.46
CA ASN A 322 14.77 10.45 -4.64
C ASN A 322 15.73 10.59 -5.82
N ASP A 323 17.04 10.37 -5.64
CA ASP A 323 18.03 10.53 -6.70
C ASP A 323 19.15 9.49 -6.54
N THR A 324 19.13 8.49 -7.40
CA THR A 324 20.02 7.34 -7.30
C THR A 324 20.67 7.04 -8.65
N LEU A 325 21.99 6.89 -8.66
CA LEU A 325 22.73 6.29 -9.76
C LEU A 325 22.89 4.79 -9.51
N GLN A 326 22.49 3.99 -10.47
CA GLN A 326 22.61 2.52 -10.47
C GLN A 326 23.60 2.10 -11.55
N LEU A 327 24.60 1.30 -11.16
CA LEU A 327 25.50 0.62 -12.07
C LEU A 327 25.13 -0.87 -12.02
N SER A 328 24.88 -1.49 -13.17
CA SER A 328 24.45 -2.88 -13.23
C SER A 328 25.19 -3.69 -14.25
N LEU A 329 25.36 -4.97 -13.93
CA LEU A 329 25.81 -6.03 -14.82
C LEU A 329 24.70 -7.07 -14.88
N ARG A 330 24.35 -7.55 -16.07
CA ARG A 330 23.33 -8.58 -16.28
C ARG A 330 23.83 -9.59 -17.31
N VAL A 331 23.60 -10.85 -17.01
CA VAL A 331 23.69 -11.95 -17.96
C VAL A 331 22.36 -12.68 -17.92
N GLU A 332 21.76 -12.94 -19.07
CA GLU A 332 20.45 -13.57 -19.18
C GLU A 332 20.39 -14.42 -20.44
N GLU A 333 19.76 -15.56 -20.33
CA GLU A 333 19.35 -16.37 -21.48
C GLU A 333 17.83 -16.26 -21.57
N ASN A 334 17.31 -16.06 -22.76
CA ASN A 334 15.88 -15.93 -23.02
C ASN A 334 15.48 -16.72 -24.26
N GLU A 335 14.32 -17.33 -24.16
CA GLU A 335 13.60 -17.87 -25.31
C GLU A 335 12.55 -16.83 -25.72
N PHE A 336 12.73 -16.20 -26.88
CA PHE A 336 11.80 -15.23 -27.46
C PHE A 336 11.03 -15.90 -28.58
N GLY A 337 9.77 -16.28 -28.36
CA GLY A 337 9.03 -17.09 -29.29
C GLY A 337 9.74 -18.44 -29.51
N ASP A 338 10.37 -18.60 -30.67
CA ASP A 338 11.17 -19.78 -31.00
C ASP A 338 12.69 -19.49 -31.06
N ILE A 339 13.13 -18.34 -30.55
CA ILE A 339 14.51 -17.85 -30.69
C ILE A 339 15.24 -17.92 -29.35
N ASP A 340 16.28 -18.73 -29.30
CA ASP A 340 17.21 -18.76 -28.19
C ASP A 340 18.15 -17.54 -28.23
N SER A 341 18.17 -16.75 -27.16
CA SER A 341 18.97 -15.53 -27.05
C SER A 341 19.79 -15.51 -25.77
N ARG A 342 21.04 -15.07 -25.88
CA ARG A 342 21.92 -14.83 -24.76
C ARG A 342 22.37 -13.38 -24.71
N GLN A 343 22.15 -12.73 -23.59
CA GLN A 343 22.38 -11.31 -23.37
C GLN A 343 23.46 -11.07 -22.31
N GLN A 344 24.33 -10.11 -22.58
CA GLN A 344 25.28 -9.54 -21.63
C GLN A 344 25.10 -8.03 -21.62
N GLU A 345 24.80 -7.46 -20.47
CA GLU A 345 24.51 -6.04 -20.35
C GLU A 345 25.34 -5.38 -19.24
N VAL A 346 25.89 -4.22 -19.56
CA VAL A 346 26.47 -3.28 -18.61
C VAL A 346 25.65 -1.99 -18.70
N ALA A 347 25.14 -1.49 -17.58
CA ALA A 347 24.33 -0.28 -17.62
C ALA A 347 24.65 0.69 -16.50
N ALA A 348 24.53 1.98 -16.80
CA ALA A 348 24.45 3.07 -15.86
C ALA A 348 23.09 3.76 -15.98
N ARG A 349 22.33 3.86 -14.89
CA ARG A 349 21.02 4.48 -14.85
C ARG A 349 20.90 5.44 -13.69
N ARG A 350 20.59 6.70 -13.95
CA ARG A 350 20.17 7.65 -12.92
C ARG A 350 18.65 7.70 -12.86
N GLU A 351 18.10 7.49 -11.69
CA GLU A 351 16.67 7.60 -11.45
C GLU A 351 16.38 8.73 -10.47
N ILE A 352 15.50 9.64 -10.87
CA ILE A 352 15.04 10.79 -10.08
C ILE A 352 13.55 10.62 -9.83
N LYS A 353 13.16 10.69 -8.56
CA LYS A 353 11.76 10.64 -8.13
C LYS A 353 11.29 12.03 -7.71
N ASP A 354 10.19 12.49 -8.30
CA ASP A 354 9.50 13.71 -7.90
C ASP A 354 8.00 13.40 -7.70
N ALA A 355 7.56 13.44 -6.46
CA ALA A 355 6.23 13.00 -6.04
C ALA A 355 5.91 11.57 -6.54
N ASN A 356 5.00 11.44 -7.50
CA ASN A 356 4.60 10.17 -8.11
C ASN A 356 5.25 9.92 -9.48
N TRP A 357 6.13 10.82 -9.93
CA TRP A 357 6.85 10.71 -11.19
C TRP A 357 8.27 10.20 -10.98
N PHE A 358 8.73 9.35 -11.90
CA PHE A 358 10.08 8.82 -11.93
C PHE A 358 10.70 9.09 -13.31
N TYR A 359 11.83 9.75 -13.30
CA TYR A 359 12.62 10.09 -14.48
C TYR A 359 13.88 9.22 -14.50
N GLY A 360 14.08 8.43 -15.54
CA GLY A 360 15.25 7.57 -15.69
C GLY A 360 16.08 8.00 -16.89
N TYR A 361 17.36 8.26 -16.67
CA TYR A 361 18.36 8.45 -17.72
C TYR A 361 19.27 7.24 -17.72
N SER A 362 19.45 6.57 -18.84
CA SER A 362 20.23 5.35 -18.92
C SER A 362 21.22 5.37 -20.08
N LEU A 363 22.31 4.66 -19.88
CA LEU A 363 23.24 4.24 -20.92
C LEU A 363 23.49 2.76 -20.72
N ARG A 364 23.15 1.94 -21.71
CA ARG A 364 23.31 0.49 -21.71
C ARG A 364 24.27 0.08 -22.81
N GLY A 365 25.24 -0.76 -22.49
CA GLY A 365 25.98 -1.57 -23.46
C GLY A 365 25.39 -2.97 -23.45
N LEU A 366 24.82 -3.43 -24.53
CA LEU A 366 24.20 -4.73 -24.69
C LEU A 366 24.94 -5.49 -25.79
N ASN A 367 25.45 -6.67 -25.47
CA ASN A 367 25.83 -7.69 -26.44
C ASN A 367 24.76 -8.79 -26.40
N GLU A 368 24.21 -9.15 -27.56
CA GLU A 368 23.21 -10.20 -27.67
C GLU A 368 23.56 -11.12 -28.82
N SER A 369 23.63 -12.41 -28.51
CA SER A 369 23.77 -13.47 -29.50
C SER A 369 22.49 -14.32 -29.53
N TRP A 370 22.02 -14.69 -30.73
CA TRP A 370 20.81 -15.49 -30.93
C TRP A 370 20.90 -16.41 -32.10
N ASP A 371 20.12 -17.47 -32.06
CA ASP A 371 20.05 -18.49 -33.09
C ASP A 371 18.62 -18.56 -33.66
N VAL A 372 18.48 -18.51 -34.99
CA VAL A 372 17.23 -18.73 -35.75
C VAL A 372 17.47 -19.86 -36.73
N GLY A 373 17.06 -21.08 -36.39
CA GLY A 373 17.45 -22.27 -37.14
C GLY A 373 18.97 -22.43 -37.18
N ASP A 374 19.54 -22.51 -38.38
CA ASP A 374 20.97 -22.60 -38.58
C ASP A 374 21.68 -21.23 -38.64
N PHE A 375 20.91 -20.15 -38.67
CA PHE A 375 21.45 -18.78 -38.68
C PHE A 375 21.79 -18.34 -37.26
N ARG A 376 23.03 -17.90 -37.07
CA ARG A 376 23.50 -17.32 -35.81
C ARG A 376 23.93 -15.88 -35.99
N ALA A 377 23.47 -15.01 -35.11
CA ALA A 377 23.87 -13.61 -35.05
C ALA A 377 24.46 -13.26 -33.66
N ASP A 378 25.31 -12.23 -33.62
CA ASP A 378 25.93 -11.69 -32.42
C ASP A 378 26.17 -10.19 -32.65
N ASN A 379 25.44 -9.33 -31.94
CA ASN A 379 25.47 -7.90 -32.17
C ASN A 379 25.69 -7.11 -30.88
N ASP A 380 26.38 -6.00 -31.02
CA ASP A 380 26.64 -5.02 -29.98
C ASP A 380 25.77 -3.78 -30.14
N TYR A 381 25.25 -3.29 -29.01
CA TYR A 381 24.42 -2.09 -28.95
C TYR A 381 24.86 -1.16 -27.84
N VAL A 382 25.02 0.12 -28.14
CA VAL A 382 25.16 1.19 -27.16
C VAL A 382 23.87 1.99 -27.18
N LEU A 383 23.10 1.90 -26.10
CA LEU A 383 21.72 2.35 -26.00
C LEU A 383 21.58 3.47 -24.94
N PRO A 384 21.82 4.74 -25.29
CA PRO A 384 21.32 5.84 -24.50
C PRO A 384 19.79 5.80 -24.46
N GLY A 385 19.23 6.05 -23.29
CA GLY A 385 17.79 5.95 -23.08
C GLY A 385 17.27 6.93 -22.07
N PHE A 386 15.97 7.20 -22.18
CA PHE A 386 15.18 7.95 -21.22
C PHE A 386 13.90 7.20 -20.90
N SER A 387 13.49 7.23 -19.64
CA SER A 387 12.21 6.70 -19.19
C SER A 387 11.49 7.68 -18.31
N LEU A 388 10.17 7.74 -18.46
CA LEU A 388 9.26 8.51 -17.64
C LEU A 388 8.16 7.59 -17.13
N SER A 389 8.00 7.47 -15.83
CA SER A 389 6.89 6.71 -15.27
C SER A 389 6.15 7.48 -14.19
N HIS A 390 4.86 7.19 -14.11
CA HIS A 390 3.98 7.71 -13.07
C HIS A 390 3.18 6.57 -12.47
N LYS A 391 3.15 6.51 -11.14
CA LYS A 391 2.35 5.52 -10.42
C LYS A 391 1.53 6.20 -9.34
N SER A 392 0.21 6.08 -9.44
CA SER A 392 -0.72 6.49 -8.38
C SER A 392 -1.55 5.29 -7.97
N ARG A 393 -1.75 5.11 -6.66
CA ARG A 393 -2.48 3.96 -6.13
C ARG A 393 -3.19 4.31 -4.83
N ARG A 394 -4.39 3.78 -4.70
CA ARG A 394 -5.16 3.79 -3.47
C ARG A 394 -5.34 2.35 -2.99
N GLY A 395 -4.99 2.08 -1.74
CA GLY A 395 -5.06 0.76 -1.12
C GLY A 395 -3.73 -0.02 -1.14
N PRO A 396 -3.74 -1.29 -0.69
CA PRO A 396 -2.55 -2.13 -0.59
C PRO A 396 -1.89 -2.41 -1.95
N LEU A 397 -0.57 -2.68 -1.96
CA LEU A 397 0.19 -2.99 -3.19
C LEU A 397 -0.38 -4.21 -3.93
N VAL A 398 -0.66 -5.28 -3.20
CA VAL A 398 -1.12 -6.55 -3.77
C VAL A 398 -2.60 -6.56 -4.14
N ASN A 399 -3.38 -5.60 -3.64
CA ASN A 399 -4.82 -5.50 -3.88
C ASN A 399 -5.25 -4.03 -3.90
N PRO A 400 -4.88 -3.26 -4.94
CA PRO A 400 -5.27 -1.87 -5.05
C PRO A 400 -6.79 -1.72 -5.25
N ILE A 401 -7.38 -0.72 -4.57
CA ILE A 401 -8.77 -0.34 -4.78
C ILE A 401 -8.92 0.39 -6.11
N SER A 402 -7.98 1.29 -6.38
CA SER A 402 -7.85 2.04 -7.63
C SER A 402 -6.41 2.41 -7.86
N GLY A 403 -6.04 2.67 -9.10
CA GLY A 403 -4.71 3.16 -9.43
C GLY A 403 -4.50 3.33 -10.92
N PHE A 404 -3.48 4.10 -11.24
CA PHE A 404 -3.03 4.32 -12.60
C PHE A 404 -1.50 4.26 -12.66
N SER A 405 -0.97 3.43 -13.52
CA SER A 405 0.45 3.31 -13.84
C SER A 405 0.66 3.59 -15.31
N GLN A 406 1.65 4.39 -15.62
CA GLN A 406 2.10 4.63 -16.99
C GLN A 406 3.62 4.63 -17.01
N LEU A 407 4.20 4.06 -18.06
CA LEU A 407 5.63 4.02 -18.31
C LEU A 407 5.88 4.34 -19.78
N TYR A 408 6.75 5.28 -20.04
CA TYR A 408 7.26 5.61 -21.37
C TYR A 408 8.76 5.35 -21.40
N THR A 409 9.25 4.74 -22.45
CA THR A 409 10.68 4.51 -22.68
C THR A 409 11.04 4.92 -24.09
N ILE A 410 12.20 5.53 -24.26
CA ILE A 410 12.82 5.83 -25.52
C ILE A 410 14.30 5.45 -25.44
N GLU A 411 14.78 4.71 -26.39
CA GLU A 411 16.16 4.26 -26.49
C GLU A 411 16.61 4.36 -27.95
N GLY A 412 17.88 4.69 -28.18
CA GLY A 412 18.43 4.76 -29.52
C GLY A 412 19.78 4.08 -29.61
N ALA A 413 20.13 3.57 -30.78
CA ALA A 413 21.46 3.06 -31.09
C ALA A 413 21.96 3.69 -32.39
N SER A 414 23.28 3.84 -32.52
CA SER A 414 23.91 4.33 -33.72
C SER A 414 25.22 3.61 -34.01
N LYS A 415 25.43 3.28 -35.29
CA LYS A 415 26.70 2.71 -35.76
C LYS A 415 27.90 3.63 -35.51
N ASP A 416 27.68 4.95 -35.48
CA ASP A 416 28.73 5.94 -35.23
C ASP A 416 29.26 5.93 -33.80
N VAL A 417 28.52 5.32 -32.87
CA VAL A 417 28.89 5.25 -31.44
C VAL A 417 29.09 3.82 -30.92
N GLY A 418 29.34 2.87 -31.81
CA GLY A 418 29.73 1.50 -31.48
C GLY A 418 28.59 0.49 -31.41
N SER A 419 27.46 0.75 -32.07
CA SER A 419 26.40 -0.21 -32.25
C SER A 419 26.47 -0.80 -33.68
N ASP A 420 25.99 -2.03 -33.87
CA ASP A 420 25.95 -2.69 -35.18
C ASP A 420 24.83 -2.18 -36.06
N VAL A 421 23.78 -1.56 -35.48
CA VAL A 421 22.64 -1.02 -36.20
C VAL A 421 22.30 0.41 -35.76
N ASN A 422 21.57 1.14 -36.63
CA ASN A 422 20.91 2.38 -36.27
C ASN A 422 19.45 2.10 -35.94
N LEU A 423 19.00 2.42 -34.74
CA LEU A 423 17.61 2.27 -34.35
C LEU A 423 17.13 3.38 -33.38
N LEU A 424 15.82 3.57 -33.34
CA LEU A 424 15.13 4.30 -32.29
C LEU A 424 13.94 3.42 -31.82
N ARG A 425 13.95 3.05 -30.55
CA ARG A 425 12.91 2.24 -29.89
C ARG A 425 12.10 3.11 -28.93
N ILE A 426 10.79 3.07 -29.07
CA ILE A 426 9.84 3.78 -28.19
C ILE A 426 8.85 2.75 -27.68
N ALA A 427 8.53 2.79 -26.38
CA ALA A 427 7.48 1.95 -25.81
C ALA A 427 6.68 2.71 -24.75
N ALA A 428 5.41 2.34 -24.60
CA ALA A 428 4.51 2.87 -23.59
C ALA A 428 3.64 1.74 -23.01
N ASN A 429 3.56 1.68 -21.68
CA ASN A 429 2.77 0.69 -20.95
C ASN A 429 1.81 1.39 -20.02
N TYR A 430 0.56 0.93 -19.98
CA TYR A 430 -0.51 1.49 -19.17
C TYR A 430 -1.20 0.40 -18.37
N VAL A 431 -1.47 0.68 -17.09
CA VAL A 431 -2.33 -0.13 -16.24
C VAL A 431 -3.28 0.80 -15.48
N LEU A 432 -4.58 0.59 -15.66
CA LEU A 432 -5.63 1.31 -14.93
C LEU A 432 -6.45 0.33 -14.12
N VAL A 433 -6.63 0.59 -12.84
CA VAL A 433 -7.57 -0.11 -11.96
C VAL A 433 -8.61 0.88 -11.48
N MET A 434 -9.87 0.65 -11.85
CA MET A 434 -10.97 1.56 -11.58
C MET A 434 -12.11 0.80 -10.85
N PRO A 435 -12.55 1.25 -9.66
CA PRO A 435 -13.73 0.70 -9.01
C PRO A 435 -14.98 1.18 -9.76
N LEU A 436 -15.88 0.25 -10.08
CA LEU A 436 -17.19 0.55 -10.68
C LEU A 436 -18.28 0.61 -9.61
N ALA A 437 -18.20 -0.27 -8.60
CA ALA A 437 -19.05 -0.34 -7.43
C ALA A 437 -18.28 -0.98 -6.25
N GLU A 438 -18.92 -1.13 -5.09
CA GLU A 438 -18.29 -1.69 -3.89
C GLU A 438 -17.60 -3.06 -4.12
N ARG A 439 -18.16 -3.88 -5.00
CA ARG A 439 -17.66 -5.24 -5.31
C ARG A 439 -17.24 -5.44 -6.76
N GLN A 440 -17.11 -4.35 -7.51
CA GLN A 440 -16.87 -4.40 -8.95
C GLN A 440 -15.72 -3.48 -9.31
N ARG A 441 -14.78 -3.96 -10.10
CA ARG A 441 -13.71 -3.14 -10.65
C ARG A 441 -13.37 -3.54 -12.08
N LEU A 442 -12.86 -2.58 -12.80
CA LEU A 442 -12.33 -2.73 -14.15
C LEU A 442 -10.81 -2.60 -14.10
N VAL A 443 -10.13 -3.49 -14.79
CA VAL A 443 -8.69 -3.42 -15.04
C VAL A 443 -8.48 -3.28 -16.54
N VAL A 444 -7.75 -2.24 -16.92
CA VAL A 444 -7.37 -1.99 -18.32
C VAL A 444 -5.86 -2.03 -18.41
N ARG A 445 -5.34 -2.78 -19.35
CA ARG A 445 -3.90 -2.84 -19.67
C ARG A 445 -3.70 -2.53 -21.14
N SER A 446 -2.62 -1.87 -21.47
CA SER A 446 -2.24 -1.62 -22.86
C SER A 446 -0.73 -1.47 -22.98
N GLU A 447 -0.17 -2.06 -24.01
CA GLU A 447 1.23 -1.94 -24.36
C GLU A 447 1.33 -1.45 -25.81
N LEU A 448 2.15 -0.44 -26.02
CA LEU A 448 2.43 0.18 -27.31
C LEU A 448 3.93 0.18 -27.54
N GLY A 449 4.36 -0.15 -28.74
CA GLY A 449 5.77 -0.16 -29.08
C GLY A 449 6.04 0.17 -30.52
N ALA A 450 7.21 0.78 -30.77
CA ALA A 450 7.72 1.00 -32.12
C ALA A 450 9.25 0.97 -32.12
N VAL A 451 9.83 0.24 -33.02
CA VAL A 451 11.25 0.30 -33.42
C VAL A 451 11.33 0.89 -34.79
N MET A 452 12.06 1.98 -34.93
CA MET A 452 12.40 2.60 -36.21
C MET A 452 13.81 2.14 -36.57
N ILE A 453 13.91 1.30 -37.60
CA ILE A 453 15.15 0.69 -38.10
C ILE A 453 15.08 0.64 -39.62
N SER A 454 16.22 0.64 -40.30
CA SER A 454 16.23 0.49 -41.73
C SER A 454 15.99 -0.96 -42.16
N ASP A 455 15.33 -1.20 -43.33
CA ASP A 455 15.07 -2.52 -43.85
C ASP A 455 16.35 -3.38 -44.00
N LYS A 456 17.48 -2.73 -44.26
CA LYS A 456 18.78 -3.39 -44.39
C LYS A 456 19.34 -3.94 -43.08
N ASP A 457 18.95 -3.32 -41.97
CA ASP A 457 19.41 -3.65 -40.62
C ASP A 457 18.36 -4.47 -39.85
N ARG A 458 17.18 -4.74 -40.45
CA ARG A 458 16.04 -5.41 -39.79
C ARG A 458 16.41 -6.80 -39.28
N ASP A 459 17.10 -7.60 -40.08
CA ASP A 459 17.53 -8.97 -39.74
C ASP A 459 18.66 -8.99 -38.69
N GLN A 460 19.28 -7.83 -38.43
CA GLN A 460 20.31 -7.64 -37.39
C GLN A 460 19.72 -7.10 -36.09
N LEU A 461 18.41 -6.92 -35.99
CA LEU A 461 17.77 -6.45 -34.77
C LEU A 461 17.68 -7.60 -33.77
N ALA A 462 18.29 -7.44 -32.62
CA ALA A 462 18.27 -8.41 -31.54
C ALA A 462 16.84 -8.73 -31.07
N PRO A 463 16.51 -9.99 -30.73
CA PRO A 463 15.19 -10.39 -30.24
C PRO A 463 14.70 -9.59 -29.04
N SER A 464 15.57 -9.22 -28.10
CA SER A 464 15.21 -8.41 -26.94
C SER A 464 14.79 -6.97 -27.27
N LEU A 465 15.14 -6.49 -28.46
CA LEU A 465 14.77 -5.15 -28.95
C LEU A 465 13.52 -5.18 -29.82
N ASN A 466 13.11 -6.33 -30.35
CA ASN A 466 11.82 -6.57 -30.98
C ASN A 466 10.67 -6.56 -29.96
N PHE A 467 9.46 -6.67 -30.47
CA PHE A 467 8.25 -6.87 -29.67
C PHE A 467 7.62 -8.21 -30.00
N PHE A 468 7.05 -8.85 -28.98
CA PHE A 468 6.29 -10.08 -29.08
C PHE A 468 4.98 -9.92 -28.34
N ALA A 469 3.94 -10.62 -28.78
CA ALA A 469 2.66 -10.68 -28.10
C ALA A 469 2.26 -12.13 -27.80
N GLY A 470 1.21 -12.32 -27.01
CA GLY A 470 0.75 -13.62 -26.51
C GLY A 470 1.21 -13.91 -25.08
N GLY A 471 0.41 -14.67 -24.35
CA GLY A 471 0.65 -15.08 -22.98
C GLY A 471 -0.27 -14.42 -21.94
N ALA A 472 -0.09 -14.78 -20.67
CA ALA A 472 -0.95 -14.39 -19.55
C ALA A 472 -0.93 -12.88 -19.23
N GLN A 473 0.05 -12.13 -19.75
CA GLN A 473 0.23 -10.71 -19.41
C GLN A 473 -0.42 -9.76 -20.42
N ASN A 474 -0.53 -10.15 -21.71
CA ASN A 474 -1.10 -9.27 -22.73
C ASN A 474 -2.24 -9.90 -23.54
N ILE A 475 -2.05 -10.95 -24.34
CA ILE A 475 -3.12 -11.58 -25.13
C ILE A 475 -3.29 -13.03 -24.67
N ARG A 476 -4.20 -13.26 -23.72
CA ARG A 476 -4.53 -14.59 -23.20
C ARG A 476 -5.28 -15.41 -24.25
N GLY A 477 -5.04 -16.72 -24.24
CA GLY A 477 -5.49 -17.65 -25.27
C GLY A 477 -4.36 -18.06 -26.21
N TYR A 478 -3.31 -17.26 -26.30
CA TYR A 478 -2.09 -17.55 -27.07
C TYR A 478 -0.94 -17.95 -26.14
N SER A 479 0.03 -18.69 -26.68
CA SER A 479 1.26 -19.02 -25.94
C SER A 479 2.08 -17.77 -25.65
N PHE A 480 2.96 -17.86 -24.67
CA PHE A 480 3.88 -16.78 -24.34
C PHE A 480 4.74 -16.43 -25.55
N GLN A 481 4.72 -15.15 -25.95
CA GLN A 481 5.50 -14.60 -27.08
C GLN A 481 5.30 -15.32 -28.43
N SER A 482 4.16 -15.96 -28.64
CA SER A 482 3.87 -16.71 -29.87
C SER A 482 3.27 -15.86 -31.00
N LEU A 483 3.03 -14.59 -30.78
CA LEU A 483 2.50 -13.66 -31.78
C LEU A 483 3.58 -12.66 -32.17
N GLY A 484 3.82 -12.56 -33.46
CA GLY A 484 4.84 -11.71 -34.07
C GLY A 484 5.02 -12.09 -35.51
N ASN A 485 5.93 -11.43 -36.21
CA ASN A 485 6.27 -11.81 -37.56
C ASN A 485 6.90 -13.22 -37.61
N GLU A 486 6.62 -13.94 -38.64
CA GLU A 486 7.08 -15.29 -38.86
C GLU A 486 8.14 -15.33 -39.97
N GLN A 487 9.19 -16.11 -39.77
CA GLN A 487 10.22 -16.36 -40.74
C GLN A 487 10.31 -17.85 -41.03
N ALA A 488 10.12 -18.22 -42.29
CA ALA A 488 10.33 -19.59 -42.75
C ALA A 488 11.83 -19.84 -43.03
N VAL A 489 12.42 -20.79 -42.31
CA VAL A 489 13.84 -21.16 -42.42
C VAL A 489 13.93 -22.61 -42.87
N GLU A 490 14.64 -22.87 -43.98
CA GLU A 490 14.95 -24.22 -44.42
C GLU A 490 16.10 -24.77 -43.56
N GLN A 491 15.83 -25.92 -42.95
CA GLN A 491 16.80 -26.62 -42.10
C GLN A 491 17.75 -27.47 -42.91
N ASP A 492 18.90 -27.86 -42.37
CA ASP A 492 19.90 -28.73 -43.01
C ASP A 492 19.35 -30.07 -43.50
N ASP A 493 18.24 -30.53 -42.90
CA ASP A 493 17.55 -31.77 -43.32
C ASP A 493 16.54 -31.56 -44.45
N GLY A 494 16.43 -30.35 -45.00
CA GLY A 494 15.51 -29.94 -46.05
C GLY A 494 14.06 -29.71 -45.59
N THR A 495 13.80 -29.70 -44.27
CA THR A 495 12.49 -29.28 -43.72
C THR A 495 12.44 -27.77 -43.59
N VAL A 496 11.24 -27.18 -43.78
CA VAL A 496 11.00 -25.76 -43.52
C VAL A 496 10.34 -25.62 -42.15
N ARG A 497 11.01 -24.89 -41.28
CA ARG A 497 10.45 -24.53 -39.95
C ARG A 497 10.11 -23.05 -39.95
N ILE A 498 8.95 -22.71 -39.35
CA ILE A 498 8.51 -21.33 -39.17
C ILE A 498 8.94 -20.90 -37.76
N PHE A 499 9.64 -19.77 -37.68
CA PHE A 499 10.09 -19.16 -36.43
C PHE A 499 9.36 -17.85 -36.23
N VAL A 500 8.86 -17.61 -35.01
CA VAL A 500 8.32 -16.32 -34.61
C VAL A 500 9.48 -15.39 -34.23
N THR A 501 9.71 -14.37 -35.03
CA THR A 501 10.86 -13.45 -34.92
C THR A 501 10.48 -12.11 -34.25
N GLY A 502 9.20 -11.94 -33.91
CA GLY A 502 8.67 -10.69 -33.33
C GLY A 502 8.52 -9.57 -34.35
N GLY A 503 7.92 -8.47 -33.93
CA GLY A 503 7.64 -7.31 -34.78
C GLY A 503 8.38 -6.04 -34.33
N THR A 504 8.50 -5.08 -35.24
CA THR A 504 8.99 -3.73 -34.91
C THR A 504 7.91 -2.82 -34.33
N ARG A 505 6.66 -3.26 -34.32
CA ARG A 505 5.50 -2.59 -33.77
C ARG A 505 4.81 -3.49 -32.75
N LEU A 506 4.22 -2.88 -31.72
CA LEU A 506 3.37 -3.57 -30.74
C LEU A 506 2.14 -2.73 -30.47
N LEU A 507 0.99 -3.37 -30.50
CA LEU A 507 -0.26 -2.78 -30.04
C LEU A 507 -1.07 -3.84 -29.32
N THR A 508 -1.18 -3.77 -28.00
CA THR A 508 -2.03 -4.67 -27.22
C THR A 508 -2.94 -3.90 -26.28
N ALA A 509 -4.14 -4.44 -26.07
CA ALA A 509 -5.11 -3.92 -25.12
C ALA A 509 -5.84 -5.07 -24.43
N SER A 510 -6.05 -4.94 -23.13
CA SER A 510 -6.78 -5.90 -22.29
C SER A 510 -7.81 -5.17 -21.46
N LEU A 511 -9.03 -5.67 -21.47
CA LEU A 511 -10.14 -5.19 -20.65
C LEU A 511 -10.62 -6.34 -19.78
N GLU A 512 -10.51 -6.19 -18.46
CA GLU A 512 -10.87 -7.21 -17.50
C GLU A 512 -11.84 -6.66 -16.45
N TYR A 513 -13.03 -7.24 -16.40
CA TYR A 513 -14.01 -6.98 -15.34
C TYR A 513 -13.82 -7.99 -14.22
N GLN A 514 -13.73 -7.49 -12.98
CA GLN A 514 -13.55 -8.31 -11.80
C GLN A 514 -14.70 -8.09 -10.80
N TYR A 515 -15.28 -9.18 -10.33
CA TYR A 515 -16.27 -9.21 -9.27
C TYR A 515 -15.68 -9.76 -7.97
N ILE A 516 -15.73 -8.95 -6.90
CA ILE A 516 -15.21 -9.30 -5.58
C ILE A 516 -16.25 -10.16 -4.84
N VAL A 517 -16.04 -11.48 -4.85
CA VAL A 517 -16.94 -12.44 -4.17
C VAL A 517 -16.85 -12.26 -2.66
N ASN A 518 -15.61 -12.18 -2.14
CA ASN A 518 -15.31 -11.90 -0.74
C ASN A 518 -13.88 -11.32 -0.60
N GLN A 519 -13.38 -11.19 0.64
CA GLN A 519 -12.06 -10.61 0.91
C GLN A 519 -10.88 -11.36 0.25
N LYS A 520 -11.06 -12.64 -0.13
CA LYS A 520 -10.01 -13.50 -0.69
C LYS A 520 -10.25 -13.89 -2.14
N TRP A 521 -11.47 -13.91 -2.62
CA TRP A 521 -11.83 -14.44 -3.92
C TRP A 521 -12.43 -13.39 -4.84
N ARG A 522 -11.99 -13.40 -6.09
CA ARG A 522 -12.57 -12.63 -7.19
C ARG A 522 -12.84 -13.53 -8.37
N ALA A 523 -13.91 -13.28 -9.08
CA ALA A 523 -14.17 -13.79 -10.41
C ALA A 523 -13.80 -12.71 -11.43
N ALA A 524 -13.23 -13.11 -12.56
CA ALA A 524 -12.82 -12.24 -13.64
C ALA A 524 -13.37 -12.74 -14.97
N VAL A 525 -13.73 -11.79 -15.84
CA VAL A 525 -13.97 -12.03 -17.27
C VAL A 525 -13.19 -10.99 -18.06
N PHE A 526 -12.63 -11.38 -19.18
CA PHE A 526 -11.74 -10.51 -19.94
C PHE A 526 -11.81 -10.71 -21.44
N VAL A 527 -11.40 -9.66 -22.14
CA VAL A 527 -11.15 -9.67 -23.58
C VAL A 527 -9.83 -8.95 -23.80
N ASP A 528 -8.96 -9.59 -24.57
CA ASP A 528 -7.67 -9.09 -24.96
C ASP A 528 -7.62 -8.98 -26.50
N ALA A 529 -6.91 -7.98 -27.00
CA ALA A 529 -6.73 -7.78 -28.43
C ALA A 529 -5.36 -7.18 -28.71
N GLY A 530 -4.74 -7.54 -29.82
CA GLY A 530 -3.50 -6.93 -30.24
C GLY A 530 -2.68 -7.77 -31.18
N ASP A 531 -1.49 -7.24 -31.46
CA ASP A 531 -0.51 -7.89 -32.33
C ASP A 531 0.89 -7.31 -32.10
N ALA A 532 1.93 -8.09 -32.47
CA ALA A 532 3.29 -7.64 -32.67
C ALA A 532 3.64 -7.84 -34.18
N PHE A 533 3.87 -6.75 -34.90
CA PHE A 533 3.87 -6.75 -36.36
C PHE A 533 4.94 -5.82 -36.92
N ASP A 534 5.27 -5.96 -38.23
CA ASP A 534 6.03 -4.95 -38.95
C ASP A 534 5.11 -3.93 -39.64
N GLU A 535 5.66 -2.85 -40.16
CA GLU A 535 4.89 -1.74 -40.73
C GLU A 535 4.01 -2.18 -41.89
N GLY A 536 2.69 -1.98 -41.77
CA GLY A 536 1.70 -2.35 -42.77
C GLY A 536 1.12 -3.76 -42.65
N GLU A 537 1.53 -4.55 -41.64
CA GLU A 537 1.17 -5.98 -41.49
C GLU A 537 0.28 -6.25 -40.25
N LEU A 538 -0.36 -5.22 -39.71
CA LEU A 538 -1.21 -5.38 -38.52
C LEU A 538 -2.38 -6.33 -38.79
N ASP A 539 -2.42 -7.43 -38.04
CA ASP A 539 -3.55 -8.37 -37.98
C ASP A 539 -3.92 -8.64 -36.51
N PHE A 540 -5.11 -8.18 -36.09
CA PHE A 540 -5.51 -8.27 -34.70
C PHE A 540 -5.84 -9.70 -34.30
N ASN A 541 -5.11 -10.20 -33.31
CA ASN A 541 -5.42 -11.40 -32.56
C ASN A 541 -6.30 -11.06 -31.36
N TYR A 542 -7.35 -11.86 -31.12
CA TYR A 542 -8.29 -11.65 -30.04
C TYR A 542 -8.29 -12.85 -29.09
N GLY A 543 -8.27 -12.57 -27.79
CA GLY A 543 -8.43 -13.58 -26.75
C GLY A 543 -9.57 -13.22 -25.83
N ALA A 544 -10.39 -14.19 -25.44
CA ALA A 544 -11.44 -13.99 -24.47
C ALA A 544 -11.45 -15.12 -23.45
N GLY A 545 -11.80 -14.80 -22.21
CA GLY A 545 -11.77 -15.79 -21.16
C GLY A 545 -12.37 -15.35 -19.85
N PHE A 546 -12.24 -16.22 -18.87
CA PHE A 546 -12.66 -16.01 -17.52
C PHE A 546 -11.69 -16.64 -16.53
N GLY A 547 -11.74 -16.22 -15.29
CA GLY A 547 -10.85 -16.73 -14.27
C GLY A 547 -11.30 -16.48 -12.85
N VAL A 548 -10.54 -17.07 -11.95
CA VAL A 548 -10.70 -16.92 -10.50
C VAL A 548 -9.38 -16.50 -9.90
N HIS A 549 -9.41 -15.45 -9.10
CA HIS A 549 -8.23 -14.93 -8.42
C HIS A 549 -8.36 -15.12 -6.90
N TYR A 550 -7.35 -15.72 -6.30
CA TYR A 550 -7.23 -15.86 -4.86
C TYR A 550 -6.19 -14.90 -4.32
N LEU A 551 -6.61 -14.02 -3.42
CA LEU A 551 -5.76 -12.97 -2.84
C LEU A 551 -4.95 -13.52 -1.68
N THR A 552 -3.63 -13.41 -1.78
CA THR A 552 -2.68 -13.71 -0.72
C THR A 552 -1.98 -12.42 -0.24
N PRO A 553 -1.33 -12.42 0.91
CA PRO A 553 -0.53 -11.27 1.36
C PRO A 553 0.61 -10.87 0.41
N VAL A 554 1.06 -11.79 -0.43
CA VAL A 554 2.21 -11.60 -1.34
C VAL A 554 1.80 -11.34 -2.80
N GLY A 555 0.51 -11.46 -3.14
CA GLY A 555 -0.03 -11.25 -4.49
C GLY A 555 -1.29 -12.06 -4.76
N ALA A 556 -1.92 -11.83 -5.90
CA ALA A 556 -3.04 -12.64 -6.36
C ALA A 556 -2.53 -13.89 -7.07
N ILE A 557 -3.08 -15.05 -6.70
CA ILE A 557 -2.97 -16.28 -7.49
C ILE A 557 -4.10 -16.23 -8.49
N LYS A 558 -3.78 -16.16 -9.78
CA LYS A 558 -4.72 -16.08 -10.88
C LYS A 558 -4.76 -17.41 -11.62
N VAL A 559 -5.95 -17.94 -11.75
CA VAL A 559 -6.25 -19.14 -12.54
C VAL A 559 -7.26 -18.72 -13.60
N GLU A 560 -6.85 -18.73 -14.84
CA GLU A 560 -7.63 -18.19 -15.95
C GLU A 560 -7.67 -19.20 -17.10
N ILE A 561 -8.76 -19.21 -17.81
CA ILE A 561 -8.93 -20.02 -19.03
C ILE A 561 -9.35 -19.06 -20.14
N ALA A 562 -8.64 -19.10 -21.24
CA ALA A 562 -8.87 -18.24 -22.39
C ALA A 562 -8.86 -19.04 -23.68
N ASN A 563 -9.50 -18.46 -24.69
CA ASN A 563 -9.63 -19.05 -26.01
C ASN A 563 -9.30 -17.97 -27.05
N PRO A 564 -8.54 -18.29 -28.12
CA PRO A 564 -8.38 -17.42 -29.28
C PRO A 564 -9.74 -17.24 -29.97
N VAL A 565 -10.14 -16.02 -30.23
CA VAL A 565 -11.42 -15.70 -30.86
C VAL A 565 -11.20 -15.50 -32.34
N GLY A 566 -11.89 -16.27 -33.18
CA GLY A 566 -11.77 -16.18 -34.65
C GLY A 566 -10.84 -17.23 -35.27
N ASP A 567 -10.16 -18.03 -34.49
CA ASP A 567 -9.37 -19.16 -34.97
C ASP A 567 -10.28 -20.32 -35.44
N GLU A 568 -9.89 -21.02 -36.52
CA GLU A 568 -10.68 -22.12 -37.06
C GLU A 568 -10.73 -23.35 -36.13
N ASN A 569 -9.71 -23.55 -35.30
CA ASN A 569 -9.62 -24.61 -34.27
C ASN A 569 -9.17 -24.06 -32.94
N PRO A 570 -10.04 -23.34 -32.23
CA PRO A 570 -9.66 -22.66 -31.01
C PRO A 570 -9.44 -23.65 -29.85
N ASP A 571 -8.21 -23.75 -29.40
CA ASP A 571 -7.87 -24.52 -28.20
C ASP A 571 -7.97 -23.65 -26.94
N TRP A 572 -8.66 -24.17 -25.92
CA TRP A 572 -8.69 -23.52 -24.63
C TRP A 572 -7.33 -23.61 -23.94
N ARG A 573 -6.77 -22.44 -23.57
CA ARG A 573 -5.52 -22.36 -22.85
C ARG A 573 -5.74 -22.02 -21.38
N PHE A 574 -4.99 -22.69 -20.54
CA PHE A 574 -4.95 -22.46 -19.12
C PHE A 574 -3.80 -21.50 -18.81
N HIS A 575 -4.12 -20.41 -18.09
CA HIS A 575 -3.14 -19.45 -17.62
C HIS A 575 -3.10 -19.47 -16.10
N PHE A 576 -1.92 -19.62 -15.55
CA PHE A 576 -1.66 -19.55 -14.12
C PHE A 576 -0.59 -18.50 -13.86
N ASN A 577 -0.86 -17.60 -12.92
CA ASN A 577 0.09 -16.54 -12.55
C ASN A 577 -0.04 -16.18 -11.07
N ILE A 578 1.08 -15.83 -10.45
CA ILE A 578 1.14 -15.26 -9.10
C ILE A 578 1.78 -13.89 -9.20
N GLY A 579 1.04 -12.83 -8.86
CA GLY A 579 1.57 -11.46 -8.96
C GLY A 579 0.64 -10.38 -8.44
N ALA A 580 1.15 -9.13 -8.44
CA ALA A 580 0.38 -7.93 -8.16
C ALA A 580 -0.19 -7.34 -9.46
N GLU A 581 -1.15 -6.41 -9.35
CA GLU A 581 -1.73 -5.71 -10.52
C GLU A 581 -0.82 -4.60 -11.08
N PHE A 582 0.13 -4.04 -10.25
CA PHE A 582 1.04 -2.95 -10.58
C PHE A 582 2.50 -3.33 -10.39
#